data_f5aae492f6fbef76d93b26a0ffd2aa5a
#
_entry.id   f5aae492f6fbef76d93b26a0ffd2aa5a
#
_cell.length_a   1.000
_cell.length_b   1.000
_cell.length_c   1.000
_cell.angle_alpha   90.00
_cell.angle_beta   90.00
_cell.angle_gamma   90.00
#
_symmetry.space_group_name_H-M   'P 1'
#
loop_
_entity.id
_entity.type
_entity.pdbx_description
1 polymer ?
#
loop_
_entity_poly.entity_id
_entity_poly.type
_entity_poly.pdbx_seq_one_letter_code
_entity_poly.pdbx_strand_id
1 'polypeptide(L)'
;MLQELSILQDIGDTTGECRAHGNLGAVHMSLGNNTLALRCFQEQLERARDLKDELGEAQAYGNMGITRMNLSHFEEAIQNFEAQLKALENCPKAGLKEKARVYGNLGDCFDALGNLRSSVKYHEQFLSLSLKSSSLRDQDKAYRGLGLTNKNMGNLQEALVRH
;
A
#
# COMPACT_ATOMS: atom_id res chain seq x y z
N MET A 1 -6.61 17.08 -16.43
CA MET A 1 -6.69 15.63 -16.19
C MET A 1 -7.91 14.99 -16.82
N LEU A 2 -9.11 15.51 -16.59
CA LEU A 2 -10.31 14.94 -17.22
C LEU A 2 -10.28 15.10 -18.74
N GLN A 3 -9.78 16.21 -19.25
CA GLN A 3 -9.60 16.42 -20.69
C GLN A 3 -8.55 15.47 -21.27
N GLU A 4 -7.46 15.22 -20.54
CA GLU A 4 -6.44 14.25 -20.93
C GLU A 4 -7.05 12.86 -21.07
N LEU A 5 -7.87 12.43 -20.10
CA LEU A 5 -8.55 11.14 -20.14
C LEU A 5 -9.45 11.01 -21.37
N SER A 6 -10.25 12.04 -21.66
CA SER A 6 -11.15 12.06 -22.82
C SER A 6 -10.39 11.91 -24.13
N ILE A 7 -9.28 12.63 -24.29
CA ILE A 7 -8.45 12.57 -25.49
C ILE A 7 -7.84 11.17 -25.65
N LEU A 8 -7.34 10.58 -24.58
CA LEU A 8 -6.73 9.25 -24.61
C LEU A 8 -7.74 8.16 -24.94
N GLN A 9 -8.98 8.29 -24.46
CA GLN A 9 -10.07 7.37 -24.82
C GLN A 9 -10.37 7.45 -26.31
N ASP A 10 -10.40 8.66 -26.87
CA ASP A 10 -10.68 8.87 -28.30
C ASP A 10 -9.63 8.20 -29.19
N ILE A 11 -8.37 8.18 -28.77
CA ILE A 11 -7.29 7.53 -29.53
C ILE A 11 -7.03 6.09 -29.12
N GLY A 12 -7.76 5.57 -28.10
CA GLY A 12 -7.64 4.19 -27.63
C GLY A 12 -6.33 3.88 -26.91
N ASP A 13 -5.67 4.90 -26.33
CA ASP A 13 -4.42 4.71 -25.60
C ASP A 13 -4.69 4.26 -24.14
N THR A 14 -4.81 2.94 -23.96
CA THR A 14 -5.09 2.35 -22.64
C THR A 14 -3.97 2.63 -21.64
N THR A 15 -2.72 2.68 -22.07
CA THR A 15 -1.59 3.01 -21.20
C THR A 15 -1.73 4.42 -20.63
N GLY A 16 -2.06 5.38 -21.48
CA GLY A 16 -2.29 6.76 -21.05
C GLY A 16 -3.49 6.90 -20.16
N GLU A 17 -4.59 6.17 -20.43
CA GLU A 17 -5.76 6.13 -19.58
C GLU A 17 -5.42 5.62 -18.18
N CYS A 18 -4.66 4.53 -18.10
CA CYS A 18 -4.21 3.96 -16.85
C CYS A 18 -3.46 4.99 -16.00
N ARG A 19 -2.50 5.68 -16.61
CA ARG A 19 -1.70 6.70 -15.93
C ARG A 19 -2.56 7.89 -15.50
N ALA A 20 -3.46 8.33 -16.35
CA ALA A 20 -4.34 9.47 -16.05
C ALA A 20 -5.25 9.17 -14.86
N HIS A 21 -5.82 7.97 -14.79
CA HIS A 21 -6.63 7.54 -13.64
C HIS A 21 -5.80 7.49 -12.36
N GLY A 22 -4.59 6.98 -12.42
CA GLY A 22 -3.69 6.96 -11.26
C GLY A 22 -3.35 8.36 -10.77
N ASN A 23 -3.04 9.28 -11.69
CA ASN A 23 -2.73 10.66 -11.35
C ASN A 23 -3.93 11.39 -10.76
N LEU A 24 -5.10 11.20 -11.35
CA LEU A 24 -6.33 11.81 -10.85
C LEU A 24 -6.69 11.28 -9.45
N GLY A 25 -6.54 9.97 -9.25
CA GLY A 25 -6.75 9.36 -7.94
C GLY A 25 -5.82 9.93 -6.88
N ALA A 26 -4.55 10.12 -7.21
CA ALA A 26 -3.57 10.71 -6.29
C ALA A 26 -3.96 12.14 -5.89
N VAL A 27 -4.46 12.93 -6.83
CA VAL A 27 -4.94 14.30 -6.56
C VAL A 27 -6.14 14.26 -5.61
N HIS A 28 -7.13 13.41 -5.87
CA HIS A 28 -8.29 13.26 -5.00
C HIS A 28 -7.89 12.81 -3.59
N MET A 29 -6.95 11.86 -3.49
CA MET A 29 -6.46 11.39 -2.19
C MET A 29 -5.79 12.52 -1.41
N SER A 30 -4.98 13.34 -2.08
CA SER A 30 -4.32 14.50 -1.47
C SER A 30 -5.32 15.55 -0.97
N LEU A 31 -6.46 15.65 -1.63
CA LEU A 31 -7.53 16.58 -1.25
C LEU A 31 -8.47 15.99 -0.19
N GLY A 32 -8.23 14.76 0.25
CA GLY A 32 -9.11 14.09 1.21
C GLY A 32 -10.36 13.47 0.59
N ASN A 33 -10.49 13.48 -0.73
CA ASN A 33 -11.63 12.90 -1.45
C ASN A 33 -11.39 11.39 -1.67
N ASN A 34 -11.36 10.63 -0.57
CA ASN A 34 -10.96 9.23 -0.60
C ASN A 34 -11.90 8.34 -1.43
N THR A 35 -13.20 8.61 -1.43
CA THR A 35 -14.16 7.84 -2.21
C THR A 35 -13.92 7.99 -3.72
N LEU A 36 -13.66 9.23 -4.16
CA LEU A 36 -13.32 9.49 -5.56
C LEU A 36 -11.95 8.91 -5.92
N ALA A 37 -10.99 8.98 -5.00
CA ALA A 37 -9.69 8.38 -5.20
C ALA A 37 -9.78 6.87 -5.41
N LEU A 38 -10.57 6.16 -4.60
CA LEU A 38 -10.78 4.72 -4.77
C LEU A 38 -11.36 4.39 -6.15
N ARG A 39 -12.33 5.18 -6.61
CA ARG A 39 -12.92 4.97 -7.93
C ARG A 39 -11.88 5.12 -9.03
N CYS A 40 -11.03 6.15 -8.94
CA CYS A 40 -9.96 6.37 -9.92
C CYS A 40 -8.94 5.22 -9.90
N PHE A 41 -8.54 4.77 -8.73
CA PHE A 41 -7.58 3.66 -8.59
C PHE A 41 -8.18 2.35 -9.08
N GLN A 42 -9.49 2.15 -8.92
CA GLN A 42 -10.17 0.97 -9.46
C GLN A 42 -10.16 0.97 -10.99
N GLU A 43 -10.39 2.14 -11.61
CA GLU A 43 -10.25 2.29 -13.05
C GLU A 43 -8.79 2.05 -13.49
N GLN A 44 -7.83 2.54 -12.72
CA GLN A 44 -6.40 2.27 -12.97
C GLN A 44 -6.12 0.77 -12.97
N LEU A 45 -6.66 0.06 -11.99
CA LEU A 45 -6.50 -1.39 -11.89
C LEU A 45 -7.06 -2.12 -13.11
N GLU A 46 -8.27 -1.75 -13.54
CA GLU A 46 -8.90 -2.36 -14.71
C GLU A 46 -8.09 -2.13 -15.99
N ARG A 47 -7.57 -0.93 -16.19
CA ARG A 47 -6.71 -0.62 -17.34
C ARG A 47 -5.39 -1.39 -17.27
N ALA A 48 -4.80 -1.52 -16.10
CA ALA A 48 -3.58 -2.31 -15.91
C ALA A 48 -3.81 -3.79 -16.23
N ARG A 49 -4.97 -4.32 -15.83
CA ARG A 49 -5.35 -5.71 -16.17
C ARG A 49 -5.52 -5.90 -17.68
N ASP A 50 -6.18 -4.97 -18.35
CA ASP A 50 -6.36 -5.02 -19.80
C ASP A 50 -5.01 -5.04 -20.52
N LEU A 51 -4.03 -4.31 -19.98
CA LEU A 51 -2.67 -4.25 -20.52
C LEU A 51 -1.79 -5.41 -20.08
N LYS A 52 -2.27 -6.25 -19.17
CA LYS A 52 -1.47 -7.29 -18.51
C LYS A 52 -0.21 -6.73 -17.86
N ASP A 53 -0.32 -5.52 -17.31
CA ASP A 53 0.76 -4.82 -16.64
C ASP A 53 0.72 -5.12 -15.15
N GLU A 54 1.51 -6.11 -14.73
CA GLU A 54 1.55 -6.55 -13.32
C GLU A 54 2.07 -5.47 -12.38
N LEU A 55 3.04 -4.69 -12.82
CA LEU A 55 3.53 -3.57 -12.01
C LEU A 55 2.45 -2.50 -11.84
N GLY A 56 1.73 -2.18 -12.92
CA GLY A 56 0.59 -1.25 -12.86
C GLY A 56 -0.51 -1.74 -11.94
N GLU A 57 -0.83 -3.05 -11.98
CA GLU A 57 -1.78 -3.65 -11.05
C GLU A 57 -1.31 -3.50 -9.60
N ALA A 58 -0.04 -3.80 -9.33
CA ALA A 58 0.52 -3.66 -8.00
C ALA A 58 0.43 -2.21 -7.49
N GLN A 59 0.72 -1.25 -8.34
CA GLN A 59 0.62 0.17 -7.98
C GLN A 59 -0.82 0.57 -7.66
N ALA A 60 -1.78 0.09 -8.44
CA ALA A 60 -3.20 0.36 -8.19
C ALA A 60 -3.66 -0.24 -6.86
N TYR A 61 -3.29 -1.49 -6.59
CA TYR A 61 -3.61 -2.13 -5.31
C TYR A 61 -3.00 -1.36 -4.13
N GLY A 62 -1.74 -0.94 -4.25
CA GLY A 62 -1.08 -0.15 -3.20
C GLY A 62 -1.79 1.17 -2.94
N ASN A 63 -2.17 1.87 -3.99
CA ASN A 63 -2.90 3.13 -3.88
C ASN A 63 -4.27 2.93 -3.21
N MET A 64 -4.98 1.87 -3.57
CA MET A 64 -6.26 1.52 -2.94
C MET A 64 -6.07 1.19 -1.45
N GLY A 65 -5.02 0.44 -1.14
CA GLY A 65 -4.70 0.11 0.25
C GLY A 65 -4.44 1.35 1.10
N ILE A 66 -3.61 2.27 0.61
CA ILE A 66 -3.31 3.52 1.31
C ILE A 66 -4.58 4.35 1.51
N THR A 67 -5.42 4.43 0.48
CA THR A 67 -6.67 5.19 0.56
C THR A 67 -7.60 4.59 1.62
N ARG A 68 -7.68 3.27 1.70
CA ARG A 68 -8.48 2.58 2.72
C ARG A 68 -7.90 2.73 4.11
N MET A 69 -6.58 2.78 4.26
CA MET A 69 -5.96 3.15 5.53
C MET A 69 -6.39 4.56 5.97
N ASN A 70 -6.43 5.50 5.04
CA ASN A 70 -6.89 6.86 5.33
C ASN A 70 -8.34 6.89 5.82
N LEU A 71 -9.16 5.94 5.36
CA LEU A 71 -10.55 5.77 5.79
C LEU A 71 -10.68 4.90 7.05
N SER A 72 -9.57 4.43 7.60
CA SER A 72 -9.52 3.48 8.71
C SER A 72 -10.20 2.13 8.40
N HIS A 73 -10.28 1.77 7.12
CA HIS A 73 -10.76 0.47 6.66
C HIS A 73 -9.58 -0.51 6.57
N PHE A 74 -9.02 -0.87 7.73
CA PHE A 74 -7.74 -1.59 7.79
C PHE A 74 -7.82 -3.02 7.26
N GLU A 75 -8.93 -3.72 7.47
CA GLU A 75 -9.09 -5.09 6.97
C GLU A 75 -9.11 -5.12 5.45
N GLU A 76 -9.82 -4.19 4.83
CA GLU A 76 -9.87 -4.05 3.38
C GLU A 76 -8.53 -3.58 2.82
N ALA A 77 -7.83 -2.69 3.54
CA ALA A 77 -6.49 -2.26 3.17
C ALA A 77 -5.52 -3.44 3.14
N ILE A 78 -5.59 -4.33 4.14
CA ILE A 78 -4.77 -5.53 4.20
C ILE A 78 -4.98 -6.39 2.95
N GLN A 79 -6.23 -6.59 2.54
CA GLN A 79 -6.54 -7.35 1.32
C GLN A 79 -5.88 -6.73 0.09
N ASN A 80 -5.90 -5.41 -0.01
CA ASN A 80 -5.25 -4.69 -1.11
C ASN A 80 -3.73 -4.87 -1.09
N PHE A 81 -3.10 -4.78 0.07
CA PHE A 81 -1.66 -4.94 0.18
C PHE A 81 -1.22 -6.39 -0.07
N GLU A 82 -2.01 -7.35 0.34
CA GLU A 82 -1.73 -8.76 0.02
C GLU A 82 -1.82 -9.00 -1.49
N ALA A 83 -2.82 -8.43 -2.16
CA ALA A 83 -2.94 -8.48 -3.61
C ALA A 83 -1.76 -7.79 -4.29
N GLN A 84 -1.30 -6.67 -3.74
CA GLN A 84 -0.12 -5.96 -4.22
C GLN A 84 1.13 -6.84 -4.15
N LEU A 85 1.36 -7.51 -3.01
CA LEU A 85 2.50 -8.43 -2.86
C LEU A 85 2.47 -9.54 -3.89
N LYS A 86 1.29 -10.13 -4.11
CA LYS A 86 1.13 -11.20 -5.08
C LYS A 86 1.46 -10.72 -6.49
N ALA A 87 1.01 -9.53 -6.87
CA ALA A 87 1.33 -8.94 -8.15
C ALA A 87 2.83 -8.66 -8.29
N LEU A 88 3.49 -8.19 -7.22
CA LEU A 88 4.91 -7.90 -7.22
C LEU A 88 5.78 -9.18 -7.31
N GLU A 89 5.31 -10.28 -6.77
CA GLU A 89 6.01 -11.58 -6.88
C GLU A 89 6.17 -12.00 -8.33
N ASN A 90 5.19 -11.70 -9.18
CA ASN A 90 5.20 -12.02 -10.59
C ASN A 90 5.88 -10.94 -11.44
N CYS A 91 6.41 -9.90 -10.83
CA CYS A 91 7.03 -8.77 -11.53
C CYS A 91 8.52 -8.72 -11.23
N PRO A 92 9.39 -9.23 -12.15
CA PRO A 92 10.84 -9.20 -11.92
C PRO A 92 11.43 -7.78 -11.90
N LYS A 93 10.70 -6.79 -12.41
CA LYS A 93 11.13 -5.39 -12.38
C LYS A 93 10.88 -4.70 -11.06
N ALA A 94 10.10 -5.32 -10.16
CA ALA A 94 9.81 -4.74 -8.85
C ALA A 94 11.06 -4.79 -7.97
N GLY A 95 11.46 -3.63 -7.48
CA GLY A 95 12.62 -3.52 -6.60
C GLY A 95 12.29 -3.90 -5.16
N LEU A 96 13.36 -4.03 -4.36
CA LEU A 96 13.21 -4.34 -2.94
C LEU A 96 12.46 -3.24 -2.18
N LYS A 97 12.59 -1.99 -2.62
CA LYS A 97 11.91 -0.85 -1.98
C LYS A 97 10.40 -0.95 -2.07
N GLU A 98 9.87 -1.33 -3.23
CA GLU A 98 8.43 -1.48 -3.42
C GLU A 98 7.87 -2.56 -2.49
N LYS A 99 8.53 -3.72 -2.43
CA LYS A 99 8.13 -4.81 -1.55
C LYS A 99 8.23 -4.43 -0.08
N ALA A 100 9.32 -3.75 0.28
CA ALA A 100 9.54 -3.31 1.66
C ALA A 100 8.39 -2.42 2.16
N ARG A 101 7.99 -1.45 1.34
CA ARG A 101 6.90 -0.53 1.70
C ARG A 101 5.58 -1.25 1.93
N VAL A 102 5.29 -2.28 1.16
CA VAL A 102 4.08 -3.08 1.35
C VAL A 102 4.09 -3.75 2.72
N TYR A 103 5.22 -4.33 3.11
CA TYR A 103 5.35 -4.94 4.43
C TYR A 103 5.19 -3.92 5.55
N GLY A 104 5.74 -2.72 5.39
CA GLY A 104 5.55 -1.64 6.35
C GLY A 104 4.08 -1.24 6.49
N ASN A 105 3.37 -1.12 5.38
CA ASN A 105 1.94 -0.80 5.38
C ASN A 105 1.12 -1.91 6.02
N LEU A 106 1.44 -3.17 5.74
CA LEU A 106 0.78 -4.31 6.39
C LEU A 106 1.00 -4.30 7.90
N GLY A 107 2.23 -4.03 8.33
CA GLY A 107 2.54 -3.91 9.75
C GLY A 107 1.69 -2.84 10.43
N ASP A 108 1.56 -1.68 9.80
CA ASP A 108 0.75 -0.58 10.32
C ASP A 108 -0.73 -0.95 10.41
N CYS A 109 -1.27 -1.67 9.42
CA CYS A 109 -2.66 -2.12 9.44
C CYS A 109 -2.92 -3.10 10.58
N PHE A 110 -2.05 -4.09 10.76
CA PHE A 110 -2.21 -5.06 11.85
C PHE A 110 -2.05 -4.41 13.21
N ASP A 111 -1.16 -3.42 13.32
CA ASP A 111 -1.00 -2.63 14.55
C ASP A 111 -2.30 -1.90 14.89
N ALA A 112 -2.91 -1.25 13.89
CA ALA A 112 -4.18 -0.55 14.07
C ALA A 112 -5.33 -1.47 14.50
N LEU A 113 -5.30 -2.73 14.04
CA LEU A 113 -6.30 -3.73 14.42
C LEU A 113 -5.98 -4.45 15.75
N GLY A 114 -4.85 -4.12 16.37
CA GLY A 114 -4.44 -4.74 17.62
C GLY A 114 -3.82 -6.12 17.48
N ASN A 115 -3.58 -6.59 16.26
CA ASN A 115 -2.90 -7.85 16.01
C ASN A 115 -1.39 -7.63 16.04
N LEU A 116 -0.84 -7.56 17.26
CA LEU A 116 0.53 -7.13 17.47
C LEU A 116 1.56 -8.17 16.99
N ARG A 117 1.23 -9.45 17.04
CA ARG A 117 2.12 -10.52 16.55
C ARG A 117 2.34 -10.39 15.04
N SER A 118 1.27 -10.21 14.27
CA SER A 118 1.37 -10.01 12.83
C SER A 118 2.08 -8.71 12.51
N SER A 119 1.81 -7.66 13.28
CA SER A 119 2.48 -6.38 13.10
C SER A 119 4.00 -6.51 13.24
N VAL A 120 4.47 -7.16 14.31
CA VAL A 120 5.91 -7.39 14.51
C VAL A 120 6.51 -8.15 13.34
N LYS A 121 5.85 -9.22 12.90
CA LYS A 121 6.30 -10.04 11.79
C LYS A 121 6.51 -9.21 10.52
N TYR A 122 5.54 -8.39 10.17
CA TYR A 122 5.63 -7.57 8.96
C TYR A 122 6.64 -6.44 9.09
N HIS A 123 6.72 -5.79 10.24
CA HIS A 123 7.74 -4.77 10.47
C HIS A 123 9.16 -5.35 10.44
N GLU A 124 9.36 -6.58 10.93
CA GLU A 124 10.65 -7.27 10.83
C GLU A 124 11.02 -7.55 9.37
N GLN A 125 10.06 -7.98 8.56
CA GLN A 125 10.27 -8.16 7.12
C GLN A 125 10.59 -6.84 6.43
N PHE A 126 9.89 -5.77 6.81
CA PHE A 126 10.16 -4.43 6.30
C PHE A 126 11.60 -4.01 6.62
N LEU A 127 12.04 -4.22 7.86
CA LEU A 127 13.40 -3.90 8.27
C LEU A 127 14.43 -4.71 7.46
N SER A 128 14.22 -6.02 7.33
CA SER A 128 15.10 -6.90 6.58
C SER A 128 15.31 -6.42 5.14
N LEU A 129 14.22 -6.10 4.44
CA LEU A 129 14.28 -5.61 3.07
C LEU A 129 14.88 -4.21 3.00
N SER A 130 14.61 -3.35 3.98
CA SER A 130 15.17 -2.01 4.05
C SER A 130 16.68 -2.04 4.21
N LEU A 131 17.19 -2.98 5.00
CA LEU A 131 18.64 -3.19 5.16
C LEU A 131 19.27 -3.67 3.85
N LYS A 132 18.62 -4.61 3.15
CA LYS A 132 19.10 -5.10 1.85
C LYS A 132 19.12 -4.03 0.78
N SER A 133 18.13 -3.14 0.77
CA SER A 133 18.03 -2.05 -0.21
C SER A 133 18.82 -0.82 0.18
N SER A 134 19.47 -0.83 1.35
CA SER A 134 20.25 0.30 1.90
C SER A 134 19.46 1.61 2.00
N SER A 135 18.16 1.52 2.22
CA SER A 135 17.30 2.68 2.39
C SER A 135 17.25 3.11 3.86
N LEU A 136 18.02 4.15 4.21
CA LEU A 136 18.07 4.63 5.59
C LEU A 136 16.71 5.14 6.08
N ARG A 137 15.94 5.77 5.20
CA ARG A 137 14.60 6.26 5.53
C ARG A 137 13.66 5.13 5.90
N ASP A 138 13.68 4.05 5.11
CA ASP A 138 12.82 2.89 5.37
C ASP A 138 13.28 2.12 6.61
N GLN A 139 14.59 2.04 6.85
CA GLN A 139 15.14 1.44 8.08
C GLN A 139 14.64 2.19 9.32
N ASP A 140 14.69 3.53 9.30
CA ASP A 140 14.19 4.35 10.40
C ASP A 140 12.71 4.10 10.65
N LYS A 141 11.92 4.05 9.59
CA LYS A 141 10.48 3.73 9.69
C LYS A 141 10.25 2.34 10.29
N ALA A 142 11.03 1.34 9.86
CA ALA A 142 10.90 -0.03 10.33
C ALA A 142 11.23 -0.13 11.83
N TYR A 143 12.30 0.54 12.28
CA TYR A 143 12.66 0.56 13.69
C TYR A 143 11.60 1.27 14.53
N ARG A 144 11.03 2.35 14.05
CA ARG A 144 9.95 3.05 14.76
C ARG A 144 8.71 2.17 14.89
N GLY A 145 8.34 1.49 13.81
CA GLY A 145 7.20 0.56 13.83
C GLY A 145 7.41 -0.56 14.85
N LEU A 146 8.58 -1.18 14.84
CA LEU A 146 8.93 -2.23 15.79
C LEU A 146 8.91 -1.72 17.24
N GLY A 147 9.48 -0.52 17.45
CA GLY A 147 9.51 0.08 18.79
C GLY A 147 8.12 0.34 19.33
N LEU A 148 7.24 0.90 18.51
CA LEU A 148 5.85 1.18 18.90
C LEU A 148 5.09 -0.13 19.17
N THR A 149 5.20 -1.11 18.29
CA THR A 149 4.50 -2.38 18.45
C THR A 149 4.99 -3.13 19.70
N ASN A 150 6.29 -3.15 19.94
CA ASN A 150 6.85 -3.77 21.14
C ASN A 150 6.39 -3.07 22.42
N LYS A 151 6.29 -1.74 22.40
CA LYS A 151 5.75 -0.97 23.51
C LYS A 151 4.28 -1.35 23.78
N ASN A 152 3.49 -1.45 22.71
CA ASN A 152 2.08 -1.83 22.83
C ASN A 152 1.93 -3.25 23.38
N MET A 153 2.79 -4.18 22.96
CA MET A 153 2.82 -5.54 23.52
C MET A 153 3.16 -5.55 25.01
N GLY A 154 4.14 -4.75 25.41
CA GLY A 154 4.52 -4.62 26.82
C GLY A 154 3.37 -4.07 27.66
N ASN A 155 2.69 -3.03 27.18
CA ASN A 155 1.53 -2.46 27.85
C ASN A 155 0.40 -3.48 28.01
N LEU A 156 0.14 -4.28 26.98
CA LEU A 156 -0.87 -5.33 27.04
C LEU A 156 -0.52 -6.40 28.07
N GLN A 157 0.73 -6.83 28.11
CA GLN A 157 1.19 -7.81 29.09
C GLN A 157 1.05 -7.30 30.52
N GLU A 158 1.40 -6.03 30.77
CA GLU A 158 1.22 -5.41 32.08
C GLU A 158 -0.27 -5.38 32.48
N ALA A 159 -1.14 -5.02 31.55
CA ALA A 159 -2.58 -4.99 31.81
C ALA A 159 -3.12 -6.38 32.17
N LEU A 160 -2.64 -7.42 31.48
CA LEU A 160 -3.06 -8.80 31.75
C LEU A 160 -2.56 -9.30 33.10
N VAL A 161 -1.36 -8.91 33.51
CA VAL A 161 -0.79 -9.31 34.81
C VAL A 161 -1.54 -8.66 35.99
N ARG A 162 -2.03 -7.42 35.81
CA ARG A 162 -2.77 -6.69 36.85
C ARG A 162 -4.18 -7.23 37.10
N HIS A 163 -4.72 -7.98 36.18
CA HIS A 163 -6.05 -8.58 36.21
C HIS A 163 -5.97 -10.09 36.41
#